data_9896089f3a6727e21232d356af1f496e
#
_entry.id   9896089f3a6727e21232d356af1f496e
#
_cell.length_a   1.000
_cell.length_b   1.000
_cell.length_c   1.000
_cell.angle_alpha   90.00
_cell.angle_beta   90.00
_cell.angle_gamma   90.00
#
_symmetry.space_group_name_H-M   'P 1'
#
loop_
_entity.id
_entity.type
_entity.pdbx_description
1 polymer ?
#
loop_
_entity_poly.entity_id
_entity_poly.type
_entity_poly.pdbx_seq_one_letter_code
_entity_poly.pdbx_strand_id
1 'polypeptide(L)'
;MQLYRAATVQLHLPLSLVADRPQKHTTATENVVYAIINTGGHQVKVAPGATVTIDRVEREVGDEMSFTDVLLIEKDSGEIVTGTPAVTGARVVGVVEGESRGPKIRVFKKKRRKGMRRTKGHRSTFTLIRITEIQA
;
A
#
# COMPACT_ATOMS: atom_id res chain seq x y z
N MET A 1 51.80 62.07 -7.21
CA MET A 1 51.03 61.60 -6.03
C MET A 1 49.56 61.52 -6.46
N GLN A 2 49.11 60.34 -6.85
CA GLN A 2 47.70 60.16 -7.18
C GLN A 2 47.18 58.93 -6.41
N LEU A 3 46.19 59.21 -5.59
CA LEU A 3 45.50 58.31 -4.74
C LEU A 3 44.49 57.53 -5.55
N TYR A 4 44.70 56.21 -5.70
CA TYR A 4 43.70 55.25 -6.26
C TYR A 4 42.65 54.97 -5.21
N ARG A 5 41.41 55.45 -5.42
CA ARG A 5 40.24 55.08 -4.67
C ARG A 5 39.82 53.69 -5.12
N ALA A 6 39.87 52.71 -4.23
CA ALA A 6 39.28 51.41 -4.41
C ALA A 6 37.76 51.55 -4.40
N ALA A 7 37.11 51.23 -5.51
CA ALA A 7 35.65 51.09 -5.59
C ALA A 7 35.27 49.70 -5.11
N THR A 8 34.64 49.62 -3.95
CA THR A 8 34.04 48.41 -3.41
C THR A 8 32.76 48.12 -4.21
N VAL A 9 32.83 47.14 -5.11
CA VAL A 9 31.65 46.64 -5.80
C VAL A 9 30.91 45.66 -4.86
N GLN A 10 29.83 46.16 -4.29
CA GLN A 10 28.94 45.36 -3.47
C GLN A 10 28.03 44.53 -4.40
N LEU A 11 28.34 43.24 -4.54
CA LEU A 11 27.50 42.28 -5.26
C LEU A 11 26.24 42.05 -4.42
N HIS A 12 25.15 42.68 -4.82
CA HIS A 12 23.80 42.34 -4.33
C HIS A 12 23.34 41.07 -5.01
N LEU A 13 23.43 39.94 -4.30
CA LEU A 13 22.78 38.70 -4.70
C LEU A 13 21.29 38.79 -4.31
N PRO A 14 20.35 38.59 -5.25
CA PRO A 14 18.95 38.55 -4.89
C PRO A 14 18.65 37.25 -4.12
N LEU A 15 18.22 37.43 -2.88
CA LEU A 15 17.70 36.39 -2.00
C LEU A 15 16.28 36.03 -2.47
N SER A 16 16.15 35.26 -3.52
CA SER A 16 14.83 34.68 -3.89
C SER A 16 15.00 33.46 -4.78
N LEU A 17 15.43 32.37 -4.17
CA LEU A 17 15.09 31.01 -4.60
C LEU A 17 15.05 30.10 -3.36
N VAL A 18 14.15 30.41 -2.44
CA VAL A 18 13.67 29.39 -1.52
C VAL A 18 12.79 28.49 -2.36
N ALA A 19 13.40 27.41 -2.85
CA ALA A 19 12.67 26.34 -3.47
C ALA A 19 11.59 25.88 -2.48
N ASP A 20 10.35 26.11 -2.86
CA ASP A 20 9.17 25.56 -2.22
C ASP A 20 9.32 24.03 -2.22
N ARG A 21 9.90 23.53 -1.13
CA ARG A 21 9.97 22.11 -0.85
C ARG A 21 8.55 21.71 -0.49
N PRO A 22 7.88 20.83 -1.25
CA PRO A 22 6.54 20.39 -0.87
C PRO A 22 6.61 19.87 0.56
N GLN A 23 5.98 20.57 1.46
CA GLN A 23 5.78 20.16 2.84
C GLN A 23 4.99 18.86 2.76
N LYS A 24 5.67 17.73 2.98
CA LYS A 24 4.98 16.50 3.31
C LYS A 24 4.17 16.81 4.55
N HIS A 25 2.87 16.91 4.40
CA HIS A 25 1.96 16.97 5.53
C HIS A 25 2.19 15.69 6.33
N THR A 26 3.04 15.81 7.32
CA THR A 26 3.16 14.82 8.37
C THR A 26 1.92 15.02 9.24
N THR A 27 0.80 14.50 8.79
CA THR A 27 -0.30 14.19 9.69
C THR A 27 0.34 13.30 10.74
N ALA A 28 0.20 13.67 12.01
CA ALA A 28 0.71 12.87 13.11
C ALA A 28 0.14 11.45 12.91
N THR A 29 0.95 10.56 12.39
CA THR A 29 0.60 9.18 12.17
C THR A 29 0.53 8.58 13.56
N GLU A 30 -0.68 8.47 14.11
CA GLU A 30 -0.91 7.62 15.25
C GLU A 30 -0.37 6.25 14.85
N ASN A 31 0.61 5.74 15.60
CA ASN A 31 1.25 4.48 15.26
C ASN A 31 0.19 3.37 15.27
N VAL A 32 -0.17 2.89 14.10
CA VAL A 32 -1.11 1.79 13.93
C VAL A 32 -0.32 0.49 13.94
N VAL A 33 -0.65 -0.42 14.85
CA VAL A 33 0.02 -1.73 14.98
C VAL A 33 -0.42 -2.65 13.84
N TYR A 34 -1.73 -2.74 13.61
CA TYR A 34 -2.28 -3.48 12.47
C TYR A 34 -3.70 -3.01 12.13
N ALA A 35 -4.14 -3.39 10.94
CA ALA A 35 -5.52 -3.23 10.50
C ALA A 35 -6.06 -4.54 9.92
N ILE A 36 -7.38 -4.65 9.84
CA ILE A 36 -8.06 -5.72 9.11
C ILE A 36 -8.79 -5.07 7.94
N ILE A 37 -8.41 -5.46 6.73
CA ILE A 37 -9.03 -5.00 5.50
C ILE A 37 -9.87 -6.11 4.87
N ASN A 38 -10.92 -5.72 4.14
CA ASN A 38 -11.69 -6.62 3.30
C ASN A 38 -11.27 -6.44 1.84
N THR A 39 -10.76 -7.52 1.23
CA THR A 39 -10.34 -7.49 -0.17
C THR A 39 -10.69 -8.81 -0.85
N GLY A 40 -11.30 -8.74 -2.06
CA GLY A 40 -11.73 -9.94 -2.80
C GLY A 40 -12.71 -10.85 -2.04
N GLY A 41 -13.48 -10.31 -1.09
CA GLY A 41 -14.36 -11.09 -0.22
C GLY A 41 -13.67 -11.81 0.94
N HIS A 42 -12.39 -11.56 1.16
CA HIS A 42 -11.59 -12.09 2.24
C HIS A 42 -11.12 -11.00 3.19
N GLN A 43 -11.12 -11.32 4.49
CA GLN A 43 -10.56 -10.45 5.51
C GLN A 43 -9.09 -10.79 5.72
N VAL A 44 -8.24 -9.78 5.63
CA VAL A 44 -6.80 -9.95 5.73
C VAL A 44 -6.25 -9.00 6.79
N LYS A 45 -5.44 -9.53 7.71
CA LYS A 45 -4.70 -8.74 8.68
C LYS A 45 -3.47 -8.14 8.00
N VAL A 46 -3.29 -6.84 8.13
CA VAL A 46 -2.19 -6.08 7.55
C VAL A 46 -1.48 -5.24 8.61
N ALA A 47 -0.16 -5.14 8.49
CA ALA A 47 0.66 -4.29 9.33
C ALA A 47 1.58 -3.44 8.44
N PRO A 48 2.01 -2.26 8.90
CA PRO A 48 2.97 -1.44 8.14
C PRO A 48 4.26 -2.22 7.87
N GLY A 49 4.75 -2.18 6.63
CA GLY A 49 5.94 -2.91 6.19
C GLY A 49 5.74 -4.41 5.88
N ALA A 50 4.56 -4.97 6.17
CA ALA A 50 4.28 -6.38 5.88
C ALA A 50 3.89 -6.60 4.41
N THR A 51 4.28 -7.76 3.84
CA THR A 51 3.81 -8.19 2.52
C THR A 51 2.60 -9.10 2.68
N VAL A 52 1.54 -8.79 1.97
CA VAL A 52 0.25 -9.47 2.03
C VAL A 52 -0.10 -10.04 0.66
N THR A 53 -0.71 -11.21 0.65
CA THR A 53 -1.19 -11.88 -0.55
C THR A 53 -2.68 -11.64 -0.73
N ILE A 54 -3.08 -11.07 -1.85
CA ILE A 54 -4.48 -10.86 -2.22
C ILE A 54 -4.82 -11.55 -3.54
N ASP A 55 -6.10 -11.64 -3.88
CA ASP A 55 -6.53 -12.12 -5.18
C ASP A 55 -5.91 -11.30 -6.31
N ARG A 56 -5.75 -11.93 -7.46
CA ARG A 56 -5.11 -11.30 -8.62
C ARG A 56 -5.77 -9.98 -8.99
N VAL A 57 -4.97 -8.94 -9.05
CA VAL A 57 -5.35 -7.62 -9.55
C VAL A 57 -4.51 -7.29 -10.78
N GLU A 58 -5.13 -6.71 -11.81
CA GLU A 58 -4.44 -6.27 -13.02
C GLU A 58 -3.75 -4.93 -12.78
N ARG A 59 -2.60 -4.99 -12.12
CA ARG A 59 -1.73 -3.86 -11.82
C ARG A 59 -0.28 -4.24 -12.09
N GLU A 60 0.54 -3.25 -12.44
CA GLU A 60 1.97 -3.46 -12.67
C GLU A 60 2.74 -3.45 -11.34
N VAL A 61 3.93 -4.07 -11.37
CA VAL A 61 4.85 -4.05 -10.22
C VAL A 61 5.34 -2.61 -10.00
N GLY A 62 5.20 -2.14 -8.77
CA GLY A 62 5.51 -0.77 -8.39
C GLY A 62 4.30 0.15 -8.31
N ASP A 63 3.12 -0.28 -8.80
CA ASP A 63 1.89 0.50 -8.67
C ASP A 63 1.45 0.62 -7.22
N GLU A 64 0.98 1.81 -6.88
CA GLU A 64 0.36 2.08 -5.58
C GLU A 64 -1.10 1.68 -5.58
N MET A 65 -1.53 1.01 -4.53
CA MET A 65 -2.90 0.56 -4.33
C MET A 65 -3.43 0.97 -2.97
N SER A 66 -4.64 1.51 -2.93
CA SER A 66 -5.29 1.93 -1.69
C SER A 66 -6.54 1.08 -1.41
N PHE A 67 -6.68 0.65 -0.16
CA PHE A 67 -7.83 -0.09 0.35
C PHE A 67 -8.62 0.82 1.29
N THR A 68 -9.88 1.02 0.98
CA THR A 68 -10.83 1.83 1.79
C THR A 68 -11.70 1.00 2.70
N ASP A 69 -11.83 -0.30 2.41
CA ASP A 69 -12.65 -1.22 3.19
C ASP A 69 -11.88 -1.72 4.42
N VAL A 70 -11.63 -0.82 5.37
CA VAL A 70 -10.94 -1.13 6.62
C VAL A 70 -11.98 -1.42 7.69
N LEU A 71 -11.99 -2.64 8.22
CA LEU A 71 -12.98 -3.10 9.19
C LEU A 71 -12.58 -2.79 10.63
N LEU A 72 -11.29 -2.86 10.93
CA LEU A 72 -10.73 -2.68 12.25
C LEU A 72 -9.32 -2.12 12.16
N ILE A 73 -8.99 -1.26 13.12
CA ILE A 73 -7.64 -0.73 13.33
C ILE A 73 -7.29 -0.86 14.80
N GLU A 74 -6.10 -1.38 15.10
CA GLU A 74 -5.50 -1.34 16.43
C GLU A 74 -4.37 -0.32 16.44
N LYS A 75 -4.48 0.64 17.36
CA LYS A 75 -3.48 1.66 17.62
C LYS A 75 -2.44 1.16 18.64
N ASP A 76 -1.26 1.77 18.65
CA ASP A 76 -0.17 1.44 19.59
C ASP A 76 -0.57 1.67 21.06
N SER A 77 -1.56 2.54 21.30
CA SER A 77 -2.17 2.73 22.62
C SER A 77 -2.97 1.52 23.13
N GLY A 78 -3.19 0.49 22.30
CA GLY A 78 -4.10 -0.63 22.57
C GLY A 78 -5.57 -0.31 22.31
N GLU A 79 -5.87 0.88 21.77
CA GLU A 79 -7.22 1.25 21.36
C GLU A 79 -7.60 0.53 20.06
N ILE A 80 -8.76 -0.11 20.07
CA ILE A 80 -9.31 -0.80 18.90
C ILE A 80 -10.49 0.02 18.35
N VAL A 81 -10.36 0.47 17.11
CA VAL A 81 -11.41 1.17 16.40
C VAL A 81 -12.05 0.21 15.40
N THR A 82 -13.36 0.00 15.53
CA THR A 82 -14.12 -0.89 14.61
C THR A 82 -15.11 -0.08 13.80
N GLY A 83 -15.30 -0.47 12.53
CA GLY A 83 -16.28 0.12 11.64
C GLY A 83 -17.62 -0.61 11.63
N THR A 84 -18.66 0.11 11.20
CA THR A 84 -20.00 -0.45 10.93
C THR A 84 -20.51 -0.01 9.54
N PRO A 85 -20.15 -0.67 8.43
CA PRO A 85 -19.29 -1.85 8.28
C PRO A 85 -17.78 -1.55 8.24
N ALA A 86 -17.37 -0.34 7.83
CA ALA A 86 -15.98 0.07 7.71
C ALA A 86 -15.68 1.30 8.58
N VAL A 87 -14.42 1.46 8.97
CA VAL A 87 -13.95 2.64 9.73
C VAL A 87 -13.95 3.85 8.80
N THR A 88 -14.70 4.88 9.19
CA THR A 88 -14.83 6.10 8.39
C THR A 88 -13.52 6.86 8.33
N GLY A 89 -13.07 7.17 7.11
CA GLY A 89 -11.84 7.92 6.89
C GLY A 89 -10.55 7.07 6.87
N ALA A 90 -10.63 5.81 7.29
CA ALA A 90 -9.49 4.92 7.27
C ALA A 90 -9.11 4.45 5.85
N ARG A 91 -7.80 4.35 5.60
CA ARG A 91 -7.26 3.86 4.35
C ARG A 91 -5.94 3.14 4.57
N VAL A 92 -5.76 2.02 3.89
CA VAL A 92 -4.49 1.28 3.85
C VAL A 92 -3.87 1.47 2.47
N VAL A 93 -2.61 1.85 2.44
CA VAL A 93 -1.84 2.06 1.20
C VAL A 93 -0.76 1.00 1.11
N GLY A 94 -0.61 0.42 -0.07
CA GLY A 94 0.43 -0.56 -0.35
C GLY A 94 0.92 -0.48 -1.79
N VAL A 95 2.08 -1.07 -2.04
CA VAL A 95 2.73 -1.13 -3.35
C VAL A 95 2.78 -2.57 -3.84
N VAL A 96 2.43 -2.77 -5.10
CA VAL A 96 2.48 -4.09 -5.75
C VAL A 96 3.93 -4.53 -5.89
N GLU A 97 4.30 -5.66 -5.29
CA GLU A 97 5.64 -6.26 -5.41
C GLU A 97 5.74 -7.28 -6.54
N GLY A 98 4.64 -7.95 -6.86
CA GLY A 98 4.64 -8.97 -7.90
C GLY A 98 3.47 -9.94 -7.84
N GLU A 99 3.57 -11.03 -8.60
CA GLU A 99 2.60 -12.11 -8.60
C GLU A 99 3.16 -13.38 -7.94
N SER A 100 2.31 -14.09 -7.22
CA SER A 100 2.61 -15.39 -6.63
C SER A 100 1.62 -16.44 -7.14
N ARG A 101 2.09 -17.69 -7.26
CA ARG A 101 1.23 -18.81 -7.63
C ARG A 101 0.96 -19.68 -6.41
N GLY A 102 -0.30 -19.95 -6.16
CA GLY A 102 -0.76 -20.83 -5.11
C GLY A 102 -0.36 -22.29 -5.31
N PRO A 103 -0.69 -23.17 -4.35
CA PRO A 103 -0.46 -24.59 -4.46
C PRO A 103 -1.23 -25.18 -5.65
N LYS A 104 -0.68 -26.25 -6.24
CA LYS A 104 -1.34 -26.93 -7.35
C LYS A 104 -2.54 -27.73 -6.83
N ILE A 105 -3.72 -27.41 -7.35
CA ILE A 105 -4.95 -28.12 -7.06
C ILE A 105 -5.22 -29.11 -8.19
N ARG A 106 -5.58 -30.34 -7.84
CA ARG A 106 -5.97 -31.37 -8.77
C ARG A 106 -7.50 -31.41 -8.87
N VAL A 107 -8.04 -30.86 -9.96
CA VAL A 107 -9.49 -30.83 -10.21
C VAL A 107 -9.89 -32.11 -10.96
N PHE A 108 -10.68 -32.95 -10.32
CA PHE A 108 -11.22 -34.16 -10.92
C PHE A 108 -12.72 -33.99 -11.20
N LYS A 109 -13.10 -34.17 -12.47
CA LYS A 109 -14.49 -34.11 -12.91
C LYS A 109 -14.91 -35.48 -13.41
N LYS A 110 -16.03 -36.01 -12.91
CA LYS A 110 -16.62 -37.27 -13.33
C LYS A 110 -18.13 -37.10 -13.51
N LYS A 111 -18.69 -37.67 -14.55
CA LYS A 111 -20.14 -37.83 -14.71
C LYS A 111 -20.50 -39.27 -14.52
N ARG A 112 -21.49 -39.54 -13.66
CA ARG A 112 -22.01 -40.88 -13.39
C ARG A 112 -22.73 -41.42 -14.64
N ARG A 113 -22.52 -42.68 -14.96
CA ARG A 113 -23.14 -43.37 -16.12
C ARG A 113 -22.86 -42.77 -17.50
N LYS A 114 -21.87 -41.89 -17.63
CA LYS A 114 -21.53 -41.23 -18.90
C LYS A 114 -20.10 -41.52 -19.37
N GLY A 115 -19.36 -42.40 -18.71
CA GLY A 115 -17.96 -42.70 -19.05
C GLY A 115 -17.01 -41.52 -18.97
N MET A 116 -17.47 -40.36 -18.50
CA MET A 116 -16.67 -39.13 -18.48
C MET A 116 -15.78 -39.06 -17.23
N ARG A 117 -14.48 -39.01 -17.45
CA ARG A 117 -13.46 -38.68 -16.44
C ARG A 117 -12.53 -37.61 -16.98
N ARG A 118 -12.27 -36.59 -16.20
CA ARG A 118 -11.29 -35.56 -16.57
C ARG A 118 -10.54 -35.07 -15.35
N THR A 119 -9.23 -35.15 -15.39
CA THR A 119 -8.36 -34.57 -14.36
C THR A 119 -7.65 -33.37 -14.97
N LYS A 120 -7.67 -32.21 -14.27
CA LYS A 120 -7.00 -31.01 -14.66
C LYS A 120 -6.26 -30.41 -13.45
N GLY A 121 -5.00 -29.97 -13.64
CA GLY A 121 -4.30 -29.20 -12.64
C GLY A 121 -4.72 -27.73 -12.72
N HIS A 122 -4.80 -27.07 -11.57
CA HIS A 122 -5.04 -25.63 -11.47
C HIS A 122 -4.13 -25.02 -10.42
N ARG A 123 -3.65 -23.79 -10.67
CA ARG A 123 -2.99 -22.91 -9.67
C ARG A 123 -3.64 -21.55 -9.75
N SER A 124 -4.08 -21.05 -8.61
CA SER A 124 -4.52 -19.66 -8.50
C SER A 124 -3.32 -18.72 -8.58
N THR A 125 -3.49 -17.58 -9.20
CA THR A 125 -2.51 -16.50 -9.22
C THR A 125 -2.96 -15.45 -8.20
N PHE A 126 -2.03 -14.98 -7.39
CA PHE A 126 -2.24 -13.96 -6.36
C PHE A 126 -1.30 -12.79 -6.63
N THR A 127 -1.68 -11.62 -6.14
CA THR A 127 -0.85 -10.43 -6.15
C THR A 127 -0.24 -10.24 -4.77
N LEU A 128 1.07 -9.97 -4.71
CA LEU A 128 1.81 -9.62 -3.51
C LEU A 128 1.82 -8.11 -3.37
N ILE A 129 1.39 -7.61 -2.22
CA ILE A 129 1.36 -6.17 -1.91
C ILE A 129 2.12 -5.94 -0.62
N ARG A 130 3.08 -5.02 -0.66
CA ARG A 130 3.74 -4.52 0.53
C ARG A 130 2.97 -3.33 1.06
N ILE A 131 2.53 -3.42 2.30
CA ILE A 131 1.84 -2.33 2.97
C ILE A 131 2.84 -1.24 3.35
N THR A 132 2.60 -0.04 2.86
CA THR A 132 3.44 1.13 3.11
C THR A 132 2.96 1.88 4.33
N GLU A 133 1.65 2.17 4.39
CA GLU A 133 1.06 3.02 5.42
C GLU A 133 -0.39 2.63 5.72
N ILE A 134 -0.80 2.83 6.98
CA ILE A 134 -2.17 2.70 7.43
C ILE A 134 -2.58 4.07 7.97
N GLN A 135 -3.56 4.70 7.33
CA GLN A 135 -4.13 5.99 7.69
C GLN A 135 -5.47 5.75 8.39
N ALA A 136 -5.63 6.35 9.58
CA ALA A 136 -6.84 6.22 10.42
C ALA A 136 -7.45 7.58 10.74
#